data_565342841e1cf899ba1a157a3850a73e
#
_entry.id   565342841e1cf899ba1a157a3850a73e
#
_cell.length_a   1.000
_cell.length_b   1.000
_cell.length_c   1.000
_cell.angle_alpha   90.00
_cell.angle_beta   90.00
_cell.angle_gamma   90.00
#
_symmetry.space_group_name_H-M   'P 1'
#
loop_
_entity.id
_entity.type
_entity.pdbx_description
1 polymer ?
#
loop_
_entity_poly.entity_id
_entity_poly.type
_entity_poly.pdbx_seq_one_letter_code
_entity_poly.pdbx_strand_id
1 'polypeptide(L)'
;MTPPRRRPSALRRGLLVALGLIVLFVAVLASHPWWLAHSLGAYLSKTSGREVHFDKVRLGLSDTLTPEVAFHGVRIANAAWADASRPFAVLGQAVFQLAWHRYEGRWLVTRMILRDGEVHLLRQVDGRRNWRLRDPEDRGPGHFWFQALEPHRIALSFVHEGVAFEWNSRATDLAANDDGTADAPALVNRLDFDGRWRGVAFKGSADAGREITFFESGRWFPLRGHAAVQGARLEADGRVADVFRGLQIDAATTFSGNSLAGLHPLIGPRPTEPRAFRLEGRLLAGEAAYAFKSARAKIGATDLAGDLAWSRRGERPSLSAVLASDSTDLADLMWLAGKGAPAPTPATHAARAVAAAASSAAARDPFARAREIDAAIAFRAKRFRVATVPLLQSLKLDARLDAGVLAVSGLDLGWGSGHSTGTLGLDLRQHPPRSQAQLETRGVRLEALLPASDEKQRITGLLRARSVLKAVGADVEALRASLSGTVSASLSAGTIPSLLDAQMGLAMGKLMRTFISGNEPLPLPCAAVHADLGGGQARIQSLVIDSANTRTTGSGVVDLRDGAVDMTLTPEPKRPGLFELQKSIRLSGRPPKLEKALVDRREPLKATDCDAGKP
;
A
#
# COMPACT_ATOMS: atom_id res chain seq x y z
N MET A 1 38.52 29.62 83.11
CA MET A 1 37.47 28.63 82.87
C MET A 1 37.66 28.09 81.44
N THR A 2 38.26 26.95 81.28
CA THR A 2 38.48 26.22 80.03
C THR A 2 37.26 25.33 79.78
N PRO A 3 36.67 25.33 78.58
CA PRO A 3 35.50 24.49 78.29
C PRO A 3 35.91 23.00 78.17
N PRO A 4 35.03 22.05 78.52
CA PRO A 4 35.37 20.63 78.53
C PRO A 4 35.39 20.10 77.07
N ARG A 5 36.50 19.44 76.73
CA ARG A 5 36.62 18.65 75.47
C ARG A 5 35.61 17.50 75.50
N ARG A 6 34.55 17.59 74.67
CA ARG A 6 33.60 16.48 74.42
C ARG A 6 34.36 15.33 73.76
N ARG A 7 34.55 14.19 74.46
CA ARG A 7 35.01 12.94 73.85
C ARG A 7 33.99 12.42 72.85
N PRO A 8 34.41 12.04 71.64
CA PRO A 8 33.47 11.47 70.66
C PRO A 8 32.88 10.18 71.23
N SER A 9 31.53 10.04 71.13
CA SER A 9 30.80 8.89 71.66
C SER A 9 31.32 7.58 71.01
N ALA A 10 31.32 6.48 71.78
CA ALA A 10 31.73 5.15 71.27
C ALA A 10 31.06 4.75 69.95
N LEU A 11 29.83 5.18 69.73
CA LEU A 11 29.07 5.01 68.48
C LEU A 11 29.78 5.68 67.30
N ARG A 12 30.30 6.89 67.48
CA ARG A 12 30.99 7.64 66.40
C ARG A 12 32.34 7.01 66.04
N ARG A 13 33.05 6.42 67.02
CA ARG A 13 34.28 5.65 66.74
C ARG A 13 33.99 4.34 66.07
N GLY A 14 32.90 3.63 66.43
CA GLY A 14 32.47 2.41 65.80
C GLY A 14 32.05 2.66 64.33
N LEU A 15 31.36 3.76 64.07
CA LEU A 15 30.96 4.15 62.69
C LEU A 15 32.16 4.50 61.82
N LEU A 16 33.17 5.20 62.37
CA LEU A 16 34.40 5.53 61.62
C LEU A 16 35.26 4.29 61.36
N VAL A 17 35.34 3.34 62.30
CA VAL A 17 36.01 2.06 62.08
C VAL A 17 35.26 1.21 61.01
N ALA A 18 33.96 1.12 61.11
CA ALA A 18 33.17 0.42 60.09
C ALA A 18 33.31 1.05 58.70
N LEU A 19 33.29 2.38 58.59
CA LEU A 19 33.55 3.11 57.36
C LEU A 19 34.98 2.86 56.85
N GLY A 20 35.97 2.88 57.72
CA GLY A 20 37.37 2.55 57.42
C GLY A 20 37.53 1.12 56.88
N LEU A 21 36.87 0.14 57.52
CA LEU A 21 36.84 -1.25 57.03
C LEU A 21 36.15 -1.41 55.69
N ILE A 22 35.07 -0.69 55.48
CA ILE A 22 34.37 -0.68 54.16
C ILE A 22 35.28 -0.08 53.09
N VAL A 23 35.96 1.05 53.39
CA VAL A 23 36.90 1.68 52.46
C VAL A 23 38.08 0.77 52.16
N LEU A 24 38.65 0.13 53.21
CA LEU A 24 39.73 -0.84 53.06
C LEU A 24 39.28 -2.07 52.24
N PHE A 25 38.10 -2.59 52.49
CA PHE A 25 37.53 -3.71 51.76
C PHE A 25 37.32 -3.36 50.26
N VAL A 26 36.79 -2.18 49.99
CA VAL A 26 36.65 -1.66 48.61
C VAL A 26 38.03 -1.46 47.97
N ALA A 27 39.01 -0.94 48.70
CA ALA A 27 40.37 -0.76 48.19
C ALA A 27 41.07 -2.10 47.87
N VAL A 28 40.88 -3.11 48.71
CA VAL A 28 41.40 -4.48 48.49
C VAL A 28 40.70 -5.11 47.27
N LEU A 29 39.42 -4.99 47.15
CA LEU A 29 38.67 -5.44 45.95
C LEU A 29 39.17 -4.75 44.69
N ALA A 30 39.39 -3.45 44.75
CA ALA A 30 39.87 -2.66 43.60
C ALA A 30 41.32 -2.99 43.22
N SER A 31 42.14 -3.47 44.17
CA SER A 31 43.53 -3.85 43.92
C SER A 31 43.72 -5.27 43.34
N HIS A 32 42.67 -6.12 43.36
CA HIS A 32 42.73 -7.50 42.85
C HIS A 32 41.71 -7.75 41.72
N PRO A 33 41.81 -7.09 40.59
CA PRO A 33 40.81 -7.10 39.50
C PRO A 33 40.60 -8.47 38.84
N TRP A 34 41.57 -9.38 38.90
CA TRP A 34 41.45 -10.73 38.32
C TRP A 34 40.56 -11.65 39.19
N TRP A 35 40.61 -11.56 40.49
CA TRP A 35 39.78 -12.35 41.40
C TRP A 35 38.30 -11.92 41.25
N LEU A 36 38.05 -10.62 41.16
CA LEU A 36 36.73 -10.07 40.95
C LEU A 36 36.19 -10.52 39.59
N ALA A 37 37.02 -10.54 38.53
CA ALA A 37 36.66 -11.02 37.23
C ALA A 37 36.26 -12.50 37.26
N HIS A 38 37.04 -13.35 37.89
CA HIS A 38 36.75 -14.78 38.00
C HIS A 38 35.44 -15.07 38.75
N SER A 39 35.28 -14.45 39.94
CA SER A 39 34.10 -14.64 40.78
C SER A 39 32.82 -14.14 40.14
N LEU A 40 32.88 -12.97 39.48
CA LEU A 40 31.75 -12.37 38.78
C LEU A 40 31.43 -13.13 37.50
N GLY A 41 32.45 -13.62 36.77
CA GLY A 41 32.28 -14.49 35.61
C GLY A 41 31.56 -15.79 35.93
N ALA A 42 31.98 -16.46 37.01
CA ALA A 42 31.30 -17.67 37.49
C ALA A 42 29.84 -17.40 37.91
N TYR A 43 29.59 -16.29 38.62
CA TYR A 43 28.22 -15.88 38.98
C TYR A 43 27.35 -15.59 37.78
N LEU A 44 27.84 -14.80 36.80
CA LEU A 44 27.12 -14.48 35.58
C LEU A 44 26.91 -15.70 34.69
N SER A 45 27.89 -16.61 34.62
CA SER A 45 27.76 -17.87 33.91
C SER A 45 26.62 -18.73 34.49
N LYS A 46 26.56 -18.84 35.82
CA LYS A 46 25.50 -19.58 36.52
C LYS A 46 24.11 -18.93 36.28
N THR A 47 24.04 -17.59 36.34
CA THR A 47 22.75 -16.86 36.22
C THR A 47 22.24 -16.78 34.81
N SER A 48 23.13 -16.71 33.80
CA SER A 48 22.78 -16.63 32.39
C SER A 48 22.66 -18.00 31.70
N GLY A 49 23.08 -19.09 32.35
CA GLY A 49 23.16 -20.42 31.74
C GLY A 49 24.19 -20.51 30.62
N ARG A 50 25.19 -19.62 30.57
CA ARG A 50 26.19 -19.54 29.49
C ARG A 50 27.57 -19.26 30.10
N GLU A 51 28.58 -19.74 29.41
CA GLU A 51 29.94 -19.40 29.79
C GLU A 51 30.20 -17.90 29.53
N VAL A 52 30.54 -17.17 30.59
CA VAL A 52 30.89 -15.75 30.55
C VAL A 52 32.29 -15.60 31.12
N HIS A 53 33.20 -15.03 30.34
CA HIS A 53 34.57 -14.80 30.69
C HIS A 53 34.94 -13.34 30.50
N PHE A 54 35.75 -12.79 31.43
CA PHE A 54 36.42 -11.50 31.26
C PHE A 54 37.84 -11.57 31.85
N ASP A 55 38.74 -10.82 31.23
CA ASP A 55 40.13 -10.77 31.67
C ASP A 55 40.28 -9.90 32.94
N LYS A 56 39.52 -8.81 33.01
CA LYS A 56 39.64 -7.81 34.05
C LYS A 56 38.34 -7.04 34.28
N VAL A 57 38.05 -6.75 35.54
CA VAL A 57 36.95 -5.86 35.96
C VAL A 57 37.53 -4.65 36.69
N ARG A 58 37.04 -3.46 36.33
CA ARG A 58 37.38 -2.21 37.04
C ARG A 58 36.09 -1.54 37.52
N LEU A 59 36.13 -1.07 38.75
CA LEU A 59 35.10 -0.24 39.35
C LEU A 59 35.60 1.20 39.33
N GLY A 60 34.74 2.13 38.95
CA GLY A 60 35.09 3.53 38.85
C GLY A 60 33.89 4.46 38.97
N LEU A 61 34.16 5.72 38.75
CA LEU A 61 33.15 6.75 38.58
C LEU A 61 33.34 7.39 37.20
N SER A 62 32.25 7.65 36.51
CA SER A 62 32.26 8.43 35.27
C SER A 62 32.60 9.90 35.53
N ASP A 63 32.83 10.67 34.48
CA ASP A 63 33.04 12.13 34.57
C ASP A 63 31.87 12.87 35.24
N THR A 64 30.69 12.26 35.25
CA THR A 64 29.47 12.77 35.93
C THR A 64 29.29 12.19 37.34
N LEU A 65 30.34 11.58 37.92
CA LEU A 65 30.33 10.92 39.24
C LEU A 65 29.31 9.76 39.33
N THR A 66 28.91 9.20 38.20
CA THR A 66 28.02 8.02 38.15
C THR A 66 28.86 6.76 38.35
N PRO A 67 28.48 5.83 39.26
CA PRO A 67 29.18 4.56 39.42
C PRO A 67 29.24 3.80 38.10
N GLU A 68 30.43 3.31 37.75
CA GLU A 68 30.62 2.51 36.56
C GLU A 68 31.39 1.22 36.82
N VAL A 69 31.05 0.20 36.05
CA VAL A 69 31.73 -1.09 36.02
C VAL A 69 32.23 -1.33 34.59
N ALA A 70 33.55 -1.44 34.46
CA ALA A 70 34.19 -1.70 33.18
C ALA A 70 34.74 -3.14 33.15
N PHE A 71 34.29 -3.91 32.17
CA PHE A 71 34.76 -5.26 31.87
C PHE A 71 35.70 -5.19 30.65
N HIS A 72 36.82 -5.86 30.73
CA HIS A 72 37.79 -5.97 29.64
C HIS A 72 37.92 -7.43 29.18
N GLY A 73 38.12 -7.65 27.89
CA GLY A 73 38.25 -8.99 27.29
C GLY A 73 37.00 -9.85 27.48
N VAL A 74 35.84 -9.26 27.24
CA VAL A 74 34.53 -9.93 27.44
C VAL A 74 34.28 -10.96 26.38
N ARG A 75 34.01 -12.20 26.80
CA ARG A 75 33.56 -13.28 25.91
C ARG A 75 32.32 -13.94 26.50
N ILE A 76 31.25 -13.99 25.73
CA ILE A 76 29.99 -14.62 26.13
C ILE A 76 29.69 -15.73 25.12
N ALA A 77 29.62 -16.98 25.58
CA ALA A 77 29.25 -18.11 24.73
C ALA A 77 27.83 -17.98 24.17
N ASN A 78 27.59 -18.65 23.08
CA ASN A 78 26.24 -18.68 22.49
C ASN A 78 25.28 -19.52 23.34
N ALA A 79 23.99 -19.49 23.03
CA ALA A 79 23.02 -20.39 23.65
C ALA A 79 23.33 -21.85 23.27
N ALA A 80 23.06 -22.79 24.18
CA ALA A 80 23.33 -24.22 23.97
C ALA A 80 22.65 -24.81 22.72
N TRP A 81 21.54 -24.21 22.28
CA TRP A 81 20.80 -24.60 21.09
C TRP A 81 21.29 -23.90 19.79
N ALA A 82 22.22 -22.95 19.88
CA ALA A 82 22.77 -22.22 18.74
C ALA A 82 24.19 -22.75 18.42
N ASP A 83 24.76 -22.28 17.31
CA ASP A 83 26.09 -22.68 16.86
C ASP A 83 27.15 -22.32 17.91
N ALA A 84 27.75 -23.34 18.53
CA ALA A 84 28.78 -23.18 19.55
C ALA A 84 30.10 -22.61 18.98
N SER A 85 30.34 -22.71 17.68
CA SER A 85 31.56 -22.18 17.04
C SER A 85 31.57 -20.64 17.00
N ARG A 86 30.41 -19.99 17.12
CA ARG A 86 30.26 -18.54 17.12
C ARG A 86 29.80 -18.07 18.50
N PRO A 87 30.64 -17.35 19.26
CA PRO A 87 30.21 -16.77 20.53
C PRO A 87 29.08 -15.76 20.32
N PHE A 88 28.25 -15.56 21.35
CA PHE A 88 27.21 -14.52 21.33
C PHE A 88 27.83 -13.12 21.24
N ALA A 89 28.87 -12.86 22.01
CA ALA A 89 29.60 -11.59 22.01
C ALA A 89 31.06 -11.77 22.34
N VAL A 90 31.92 -11.03 21.64
CA VAL A 90 33.34 -10.84 21.96
C VAL A 90 33.63 -9.36 21.95
N LEU A 91 34.03 -8.76 23.07
CA LEU A 91 34.22 -7.32 23.20
C LEU A 91 35.57 -7.03 23.90
N GLY A 92 36.29 -6.07 23.36
CA GLY A 92 37.49 -5.56 24.02
C GLY A 92 37.16 -4.87 25.35
N GLN A 93 36.07 -4.12 25.37
CA GLN A 93 35.58 -3.47 26.57
C GLN A 93 34.04 -3.32 26.57
N ALA A 94 33.43 -3.53 27.75
CA ALA A 94 32.05 -3.19 28.05
C ALA A 94 31.97 -2.38 29.34
N VAL A 95 31.42 -1.15 29.27
CA VAL A 95 31.27 -0.27 30.43
C VAL A 95 29.81 -0.07 30.72
N PHE A 96 29.42 -0.27 31.98
CA PHE A 96 28.04 -0.09 32.44
C PHE A 96 28.03 1.04 33.48
N GLN A 97 27.31 2.12 33.17
CA GLN A 97 27.04 3.19 34.13
C GLN A 97 25.74 2.89 34.85
N LEU A 98 25.79 2.94 36.19
CA LEU A 98 24.73 2.43 37.05
C LEU A 98 24.08 3.56 37.84
N ALA A 99 22.75 3.60 37.90
CA ALA A 99 22.00 4.44 38.81
C ALA A 99 21.00 3.61 39.61
N TRP A 100 20.81 3.98 40.88
CA TRP A 100 19.77 3.36 41.68
C TRP A 100 18.43 4.06 41.50
N HIS A 101 17.43 3.33 40.97
CA HIS A 101 16.10 3.90 40.80
C HIS A 101 15.30 3.81 42.10
N ARG A 102 15.14 4.94 42.75
CA ARG A 102 14.62 5.09 44.13
C ARG A 102 13.21 4.57 44.32
N TYR A 103 12.35 4.74 43.34
CA TYR A 103 10.92 4.38 43.40
C TYR A 103 10.65 2.91 43.10
N GLU A 104 11.52 2.25 42.34
CA GLU A 104 11.33 0.87 41.94
C GLU A 104 12.25 -0.13 42.61
N GLY A 105 13.18 0.37 43.44
CA GLY A 105 14.14 -0.47 44.14
C GLY A 105 15.04 -1.31 43.24
N ARG A 106 15.41 -0.77 42.07
CA ARG A 106 16.15 -1.48 41.02
C ARG A 106 17.40 -0.72 40.58
N TRP A 107 18.38 -1.47 40.09
CA TRP A 107 19.52 -0.91 39.40
C TRP A 107 19.15 -0.57 37.95
N LEU A 108 19.45 0.65 37.55
CA LEU A 108 19.28 1.15 36.19
C LEU A 108 20.66 1.26 35.55
N VAL A 109 20.85 0.60 34.41
CA VAL A 109 22.01 0.83 33.56
C VAL A 109 21.68 2.02 32.69
N THR A 110 22.12 3.19 33.09
CA THR A 110 21.82 4.45 32.36
C THR A 110 22.52 4.50 31.02
N ARG A 111 23.72 3.91 30.93
CA ARG A 111 24.51 3.84 29.70
C ARG A 111 25.31 2.55 29.66
N MET A 112 25.30 1.88 28.52
CA MET A 112 26.11 0.73 28.20
C MET A 112 27.03 1.10 27.03
N ILE A 113 28.33 1.20 27.28
CA ILE A 113 29.32 1.55 26.26
C ILE A 113 30.03 0.26 25.85
N LEU A 114 29.96 -0.10 24.58
CA LEU A 114 30.63 -1.27 24.02
C LEU A 114 31.74 -0.83 23.06
N ARG A 115 32.93 -1.41 23.22
CA ARG A 115 34.10 -1.06 22.41
C ARG A 115 34.80 -2.29 21.85
N ASP A 116 35.21 -2.17 20.58
CA ASP A 116 36.14 -3.10 19.91
C ASP A 116 35.66 -4.55 19.96
N GLY A 117 34.63 -4.88 19.18
CA GLY A 117 34.16 -6.27 19.22
C GLY A 117 33.05 -6.60 18.27
N GLU A 118 32.50 -7.79 18.49
CA GLU A 118 31.43 -8.34 17.65
C GLU A 118 30.31 -8.95 18.51
N VAL A 119 29.07 -8.81 18.03
CA VAL A 119 27.87 -9.35 18.66
C VAL A 119 27.05 -10.10 17.61
N HIS A 120 26.67 -11.35 17.90
CA HIS A 120 25.91 -12.21 16.99
C HIS A 120 24.52 -12.48 17.55
N LEU A 121 23.49 -11.90 16.95
CA LEU A 121 22.10 -12.06 17.34
C LEU A 121 21.41 -13.08 16.42
N LEU A 122 20.73 -14.06 17.01
CA LEU A 122 19.98 -15.08 16.27
C LEU A 122 18.57 -15.22 16.84
N ARG A 123 17.58 -15.14 15.98
CA ARG A 123 16.19 -15.50 16.27
C ARG A 123 15.75 -16.66 15.38
N GLN A 124 15.42 -17.78 15.96
CA GLN A 124 14.94 -18.97 15.25
C GLN A 124 13.48 -18.88 14.84
N VAL A 125 13.05 -19.81 13.98
CA VAL A 125 11.67 -19.93 13.48
C VAL A 125 10.68 -20.13 14.63
N ASP A 126 11.06 -20.89 15.67
CA ASP A 126 10.25 -21.15 16.86
C ASP A 126 10.16 -19.96 17.82
N GLY A 127 10.85 -18.84 17.50
CA GLY A 127 10.87 -17.61 18.28
C GLY A 127 11.93 -17.53 19.36
N ARG A 128 12.75 -18.60 19.58
CA ARG A 128 13.90 -18.55 20.48
C ARG A 128 14.89 -17.48 20.04
N ARG A 129 15.48 -16.77 21.04
CA ARG A 129 16.40 -15.65 20.80
C ARG A 129 17.68 -15.89 21.59
N ASN A 130 18.82 -15.87 20.92
CA ASN A 130 20.10 -16.09 21.61
C ASN A 130 20.55 -14.93 22.51
N TRP A 131 19.96 -13.75 22.43
CA TRP A 131 20.22 -12.63 23.34
C TRP A 131 19.35 -12.64 24.61
N ARG A 132 18.45 -13.60 24.73
CA ARG A 132 17.72 -13.84 25.96
C ARG A 132 18.62 -14.61 26.92
N LEU A 133 19.20 -13.90 27.89
CA LEU A 133 20.15 -14.46 28.87
C LEU A 133 19.46 -15.13 30.07
N ARG A 134 18.13 -15.26 30.04
CA ARG A 134 17.34 -15.80 31.14
C ARG A 134 16.15 -16.62 30.59
N ASP A 135 15.80 -17.67 31.31
CA ASP A 135 14.65 -18.52 30.92
C ASP A 135 13.32 -17.74 31.05
N PRO A 136 12.37 -17.86 30.11
CA PRO A 136 11.06 -17.22 30.19
C PRO A 136 10.25 -17.62 31.42
N GLU A 137 10.53 -18.79 32.01
CA GLU A 137 9.86 -19.30 33.21
C GLU A 137 10.35 -18.63 34.50
N ASP A 138 11.48 -17.98 34.46
CA ASP A 138 12.08 -17.25 35.60
C ASP A 138 11.35 -15.91 35.78
N ARG A 139 10.22 -15.93 36.47
CA ARG A 139 9.30 -14.79 36.67
C ARG A 139 9.80 -13.70 37.61
N GLY A 140 11.05 -13.72 38.03
CA GLY A 140 11.65 -12.67 38.85
C GLY A 140 11.77 -11.34 38.08
N PRO A 141 11.49 -10.18 38.70
CA PRO A 141 11.74 -8.90 38.06
C PRO A 141 13.23 -8.80 37.71
N GLY A 142 13.53 -8.48 36.44
CA GLY A 142 14.91 -8.26 36.01
C GLY A 142 15.57 -7.18 36.90
N HIS A 143 16.75 -7.48 37.44
CA HIS A 143 17.42 -6.57 38.35
C HIS A 143 18.03 -5.35 37.67
N PHE A 144 18.16 -5.38 36.33
CA PHE A 144 18.79 -4.32 35.55
C PHE A 144 17.89 -3.89 34.38
N TRP A 145 17.78 -2.58 34.23
CA TRP A 145 17.13 -1.95 33.08
C TRP A 145 18.18 -1.17 32.31
N PHE A 146 18.17 -1.30 30.98
CA PHE A 146 19.11 -0.62 30.09
C PHE A 146 18.41 0.55 29.42
N GLN A 147 18.99 1.78 29.57
CA GLN A 147 18.43 2.98 28.94
C GLN A 147 19.06 3.29 27.59
N ALA A 148 20.39 3.26 27.52
CA ALA A 148 21.11 3.65 26.32
C ALA A 148 22.29 2.73 26.03
N LEU A 149 22.55 2.49 24.74
CA LEU A 149 23.71 1.81 24.19
C LEU A 149 24.56 2.80 23.39
N GLU A 150 25.84 2.84 23.67
CA GLU A 150 26.85 3.61 22.93
C GLU A 150 27.86 2.62 22.29
N PRO A 151 27.73 2.29 21.00
CA PRO A 151 28.65 1.37 20.33
C PRO A 151 29.84 2.12 19.72
N HIS A 152 31.06 1.63 19.98
CA HIS A 152 32.31 2.12 19.39
C HIS A 152 33.03 0.97 18.68
N ARG A 153 33.19 1.01 17.39
CA ARG A 153 33.84 -0.03 16.57
C ARG A 153 33.29 -1.44 16.83
N ILE A 154 31.95 -1.55 16.78
CA ILE A 154 31.23 -2.80 17.00
C ILE A 154 30.73 -3.36 15.66
N ALA A 155 31.01 -4.64 15.40
CA ALA A 155 30.37 -5.42 14.37
C ALA A 155 29.13 -6.13 14.96
N LEU A 156 27.99 -6.01 14.28
CA LEU A 156 26.74 -6.67 14.68
C LEU A 156 26.25 -7.55 13.53
N SER A 157 26.03 -8.83 13.78
CA SER A 157 25.25 -9.68 12.88
C SER A 157 23.91 -10.03 13.53
N PHE A 158 22.83 -9.98 12.73
CA PHE A 158 21.50 -10.36 13.15
C PHE A 158 20.85 -11.27 12.11
N VAL A 159 20.43 -12.44 12.55
CA VAL A 159 19.71 -13.41 11.71
C VAL A 159 18.33 -13.66 12.32
N HIS A 160 17.29 -13.50 11.51
CA HIS A 160 15.90 -13.84 11.85
C HIS A 160 15.40 -14.87 10.86
N GLU A 161 15.48 -16.16 11.20
CA GLU A 161 15.12 -17.27 10.31
C GLU A 161 13.64 -17.24 9.89
N GLY A 162 12.72 -16.93 10.80
CA GLY A 162 11.27 -16.96 10.54
C GLY A 162 10.78 -15.97 9.46
N VAL A 163 11.56 -14.93 9.14
CA VAL A 163 11.25 -13.96 8.07
C VAL A 163 12.33 -13.92 6.99
N ALA A 164 13.30 -14.84 7.03
CA ALA A 164 14.45 -14.92 6.13
C ALA A 164 15.19 -13.57 6.02
N PHE A 165 15.55 -13.00 7.19
CA PHE A 165 16.25 -11.72 7.28
C PHE A 165 17.65 -11.92 7.87
N GLU A 166 18.65 -11.41 7.17
CA GLU A 166 20.05 -11.40 7.58
C GLU A 166 20.56 -9.96 7.50
N TRP A 167 21.24 -9.52 8.54
CA TRP A 167 21.81 -8.18 8.66
C TRP A 167 23.21 -8.28 9.24
N ASN A 168 24.17 -7.62 8.60
CA ASN A 168 25.50 -7.39 9.12
C ASN A 168 25.74 -5.88 9.17
N SER A 169 26.34 -5.38 10.21
CA SER A 169 26.70 -3.98 10.31
C SER A 169 27.98 -3.77 11.09
N ARG A 170 28.65 -2.69 10.79
CA ARG A 170 29.84 -2.23 11.51
C ARG A 170 29.67 -0.76 11.88
N ALA A 171 29.68 -0.50 13.17
CA ALA A 171 29.69 0.84 13.72
C ALA A 171 31.14 1.34 13.83
N THR A 172 31.40 2.54 13.32
CA THR A 172 32.68 3.25 13.43
C THR A 172 32.43 4.67 13.94
N ASP A 173 33.36 5.18 14.72
CA ASP A 173 33.27 6.54 15.22
C ASP A 173 33.53 7.54 14.08
N LEU A 174 32.66 8.51 13.91
CA LEU A 174 32.90 9.65 13.03
C LEU A 174 33.82 10.64 13.74
N ALA A 175 34.79 11.21 13.00
CA ALA A 175 35.52 12.36 13.49
C ALA A 175 34.52 13.48 13.81
N ALA A 176 34.61 14.09 14.98
CA ALA A 176 33.75 15.20 15.37
C ALA A 176 33.93 16.33 14.35
N ASN A 177 32.98 16.50 13.45
CA ASN A 177 32.90 17.70 12.63
C ASN A 177 32.35 18.80 13.51
N ASP A 178 33.20 19.77 13.79
CA ASP A 178 32.90 20.97 14.56
C ASP A 178 32.13 21.98 13.66
N ASP A 179 31.02 21.54 13.06
CA ASP A 179 30.16 22.37 12.21
C ASP A 179 29.23 23.27 13.04
N GLY A 180 29.75 23.86 14.11
CA GLY A 180 29.32 25.11 14.73
C GLY A 180 27.83 25.46 14.86
N THR A 181 26.90 24.58 14.53
CA THR A 181 25.46 24.77 14.74
C THR A 181 25.01 24.09 16.00
N ALA A 182 24.90 24.84 17.07
CA ALA A 182 24.59 24.37 18.44
C ALA A 182 23.24 23.63 18.60
N ASP A 183 22.39 23.58 17.60
CA ASP A 183 21.04 23.01 17.69
C ASP A 183 20.80 21.70 16.90
N ALA A 184 21.74 21.23 16.08
CA ALA A 184 21.59 19.98 15.36
C ALA A 184 22.13 18.80 16.21
N PRO A 185 21.35 17.73 16.46
CA PRO A 185 21.83 16.57 17.19
C PRO A 185 23.02 15.94 16.45
N ALA A 186 24.16 15.87 17.12
CA ALA A 186 25.42 15.43 16.53
C ALA A 186 25.32 13.97 16.03
N LEU A 187 25.61 13.77 14.75
CA LEU A 187 25.84 12.46 14.15
C LEU A 187 27.30 12.09 14.41
N VAL A 188 27.54 11.09 15.25
CA VAL A 188 28.88 10.74 15.73
C VAL A 188 29.30 9.31 15.40
N ASN A 189 28.36 8.47 14.96
CA ASN A 189 28.60 7.10 14.59
C ASN A 189 28.24 6.88 13.12
N ARG A 190 29.08 6.21 12.37
CA ARG A 190 28.78 5.66 11.05
C ARG A 190 28.49 4.18 11.15
N LEU A 191 27.40 3.75 10.58
CA LEU A 191 26.97 2.38 10.50
C LEU A 191 26.99 1.95 9.02
N ASP A 192 27.96 1.16 8.62
CA ASP A 192 27.95 0.49 7.32
C ASP A 192 27.25 -0.86 7.48
N PHE A 193 26.33 -1.18 6.57
CA PHE A 193 25.54 -2.40 6.69
C PHE A 193 25.28 -3.06 5.34
N ASP A 194 25.14 -4.39 5.39
CA ASP A 194 24.67 -5.23 4.31
C ASP A 194 23.79 -6.37 4.82
N GLY A 195 23.05 -7.00 3.94
CA GLY A 195 22.21 -8.10 4.34
C GLY A 195 21.34 -8.66 3.23
N ARG A 196 20.41 -9.52 3.64
CA ARG A 196 19.39 -10.11 2.77
C ARG A 196 18.04 -10.16 3.46
N TRP A 197 17.00 -9.87 2.74
CA TRP A 197 15.63 -10.06 3.20
C TRP A 197 14.83 -10.84 2.15
N ARG A 198 14.35 -12.04 2.53
CA ARG A 198 13.66 -12.95 1.60
C ARG A 198 14.43 -13.16 0.29
N GLY A 199 15.75 -13.31 0.39
CA GLY A 199 16.63 -13.48 -0.76
C GLY A 199 17.04 -12.19 -1.49
N VAL A 200 16.43 -11.05 -1.18
CA VAL A 200 16.78 -9.74 -1.77
C VAL A 200 17.95 -9.13 -1.01
N ALA A 201 19.09 -8.97 -1.68
CA ALA A 201 20.27 -8.36 -1.08
C ALA A 201 20.12 -6.84 -1.00
N PHE A 202 20.61 -6.27 0.09
CA PHE A 202 20.69 -4.83 0.30
C PHE A 202 22.03 -4.44 0.94
N LYS A 203 22.45 -3.21 0.73
CA LYS A 203 23.62 -2.62 1.38
C LYS A 203 23.42 -1.12 1.55
N GLY A 204 24.08 -0.54 2.54
CA GLY A 204 23.95 0.89 2.78
C GLY A 204 24.88 1.40 3.86
N SER A 205 24.72 2.68 4.17
CA SER A 205 25.35 3.30 5.33
C SER A 205 24.41 4.31 5.97
N ALA A 206 24.57 4.52 7.27
CA ALA A 206 23.83 5.51 8.01
C ALA A 206 24.73 6.17 9.06
N ASP A 207 24.58 7.47 9.22
CA ASP A 207 25.17 8.23 10.30
C ASP A 207 24.12 8.39 11.40
N ALA A 208 24.49 8.11 12.63
CA ALA A 208 23.58 8.06 13.77
C ALA A 208 24.10 8.88 14.97
N GLY A 209 23.20 9.26 15.85
CA GLY A 209 23.54 9.86 17.13
C GLY A 209 24.38 8.95 18.01
N ARG A 210 24.94 9.52 19.08
CA ARG A 210 25.84 8.81 20.01
C ARG A 210 25.17 7.61 20.69
N GLU A 211 23.94 7.79 21.14
CA GLU A 211 23.22 6.82 21.97
C GLU A 211 22.05 6.22 21.24
N ILE A 212 21.97 4.89 21.24
CA ILE A 212 20.78 4.12 20.84
C ILE A 212 19.97 3.87 22.11
N THR A 213 18.76 4.42 22.18
CA THR A 213 17.90 4.29 23.37
C THR A 213 17.06 3.01 23.33
N PHE A 214 16.99 2.28 24.47
CA PHE A 214 16.34 0.97 24.53
C PHE A 214 14.90 0.99 25.05
N PHE A 215 14.60 1.76 26.11
CA PHE A 215 13.39 1.51 26.89
C PHE A 215 12.59 2.74 27.28
N GLU A 216 13.03 3.92 26.98
CA GLU A 216 12.27 5.13 27.25
C GLU A 216 11.44 5.51 26.02
N SER A 217 10.12 5.36 26.13
CA SER A 217 9.20 5.94 25.15
C SER A 217 9.45 7.44 25.02
N GLY A 218 9.78 7.91 23.81
CA GLY A 218 9.95 9.31 23.51
C GLY A 218 11.39 9.83 23.41
N ARG A 219 12.42 9.06 23.73
CA ARG A 219 13.80 9.46 23.43
C ARG A 219 14.17 9.10 22.00
N TRP A 220 14.31 10.11 21.18
CA TRP A 220 14.65 10.00 19.77
C TRP A 220 16.16 10.20 19.57
N PHE A 221 16.78 9.42 18.71
CA PHE A 221 18.13 9.67 18.22
C PHE A 221 18.12 9.94 16.71
N PRO A 222 18.99 10.86 16.24
CA PRO A 222 19.05 11.20 14.83
C PRO A 222 19.65 10.05 14.02
N LEU A 223 19.12 9.89 12.79
CA LEU A 223 19.61 8.91 11.82
C LEU A 223 19.52 9.53 10.43
N ARG A 224 20.62 9.52 9.70
CA ARG A 224 20.66 9.90 8.27
C ARG A 224 21.37 8.80 7.51
N GLY A 225 20.75 8.26 6.47
CA GLY A 225 21.38 7.16 5.75
C GLY A 225 20.76 6.87 4.40
N HIS A 226 21.39 5.92 3.72
CA HIS A 226 20.89 5.40 2.46
C HIS A 226 21.10 3.90 2.38
N ALA A 227 20.23 3.24 1.60
CA ALA A 227 20.34 1.83 1.27
C ALA A 227 20.13 1.61 -0.23
N ALA A 228 20.91 0.73 -0.82
CA ALA A 228 20.72 0.24 -2.18
C ALA A 228 20.15 -1.18 -2.13
N VAL A 229 19.07 -1.43 -2.90
CA VAL A 229 18.34 -2.69 -2.92
C VAL A 229 17.96 -3.01 -4.37
N GLN A 230 18.65 -3.97 -5.00
CA GLN A 230 18.28 -4.46 -6.34
C GLN A 230 18.01 -3.35 -7.39
N GLY A 231 18.89 -2.35 -7.47
CA GLY A 231 18.73 -1.23 -8.41
C GLY A 231 17.79 -0.12 -7.95
N ALA A 232 17.22 -0.24 -6.77
CA ALA A 232 16.51 0.83 -6.09
C ALA A 232 17.39 1.45 -4.98
N ARG A 233 17.14 2.72 -4.66
CA ARG A 233 17.82 3.47 -3.60
C ARG A 233 16.79 4.06 -2.64
N LEU A 234 16.99 3.78 -1.36
CA LEU A 234 16.26 4.38 -0.24
C LEU A 234 17.19 5.39 0.44
N GLU A 235 16.72 6.58 0.66
CA GLU A 235 17.37 7.61 1.48
C GLU A 235 16.44 7.98 2.62
N ALA A 236 16.99 8.20 3.81
CA ALA A 236 16.23 8.59 4.98
C ALA A 236 17.03 9.62 5.79
N ASP A 237 16.35 10.66 6.25
CA ASP A 237 16.90 11.70 7.13
C ASP A 237 15.86 12.04 8.20
N GLY A 238 16.19 11.77 9.46
CA GLY A 238 15.23 11.97 10.54
C GLY A 238 15.71 11.42 11.87
N ARG A 239 14.81 10.79 12.58
CA ARG A 239 15.04 10.28 13.93
C ARG A 239 14.35 8.94 14.16
N VAL A 240 14.91 8.16 15.04
CA VAL A 240 14.45 6.81 15.40
C VAL A 240 14.39 6.66 16.92
N ALA A 241 13.47 5.85 17.41
CA ALA A 241 13.37 5.48 18.82
C ALA A 241 12.93 4.02 18.99
N ASP A 242 13.05 3.47 20.18
CA ASP A 242 12.54 2.16 20.62
C ASP A 242 12.93 0.98 19.69
N VAL A 243 14.19 0.95 19.22
CA VAL A 243 14.70 0.00 18.20
C VAL A 243 14.41 -1.47 18.54
N PHE A 244 14.34 -1.83 19.82
CA PHE A 244 14.18 -3.23 20.27
C PHE A 244 12.79 -3.63 20.71
N ARG A 245 11.88 -2.70 20.99
CA ARG A 245 10.50 -2.99 21.40
C ARG A 245 9.51 -2.85 20.26
N GLY A 246 9.60 -1.76 19.54
CA GLY A 246 8.69 -1.44 18.45
C GLY A 246 9.24 -0.24 17.72
N LEU A 247 10.19 -0.47 16.81
CA LEU A 247 10.90 0.55 16.05
C LEU A 247 9.97 1.71 15.68
N GLN A 248 10.26 2.90 16.24
CA GLN A 248 9.61 4.14 15.87
C GLN A 248 10.50 4.90 14.90
N ILE A 249 9.93 5.39 13.81
CA ILE A 249 10.62 6.15 12.77
C ILE A 249 9.84 7.43 12.52
N ASP A 250 10.55 8.53 12.40
CA ASP A 250 10.05 9.82 11.95
C ASP A 250 11.12 10.44 11.04
N ALA A 251 11.02 10.16 9.73
CA ALA A 251 12.06 10.52 8.78
C ALA A 251 11.49 10.99 7.44
N ALA A 252 12.12 12.01 6.86
CA ALA A 252 11.98 12.31 5.45
C ALA A 252 12.63 11.18 4.66
N THR A 253 11.91 10.60 3.71
CA THR A 253 12.37 9.46 2.94
C THR A 253 12.22 9.69 1.45
N THR A 254 13.18 9.22 0.68
CA THR A 254 13.14 9.14 -0.78
C THR A 254 13.43 7.71 -1.20
N PHE A 255 12.52 7.10 -1.93
CA PHE A 255 12.69 5.77 -2.50
C PHE A 255 12.58 5.87 -4.02
N SER A 256 13.63 5.53 -4.73
CA SER A 256 13.70 5.68 -6.19
C SER A 256 14.44 4.53 -6.84
N GLY A 257 14.16 4.31 -8.13
CA GLY A 257 14.82 3.26 -8.91
C GLY A 257 14.26 3.16 -10.32
N ASN A 258 14.92 2.34 -11.13
CA ASN A 258 14.52 2.13 -12.52
C ASN A 258 13.51 0.98 -12.68
N SER A 259 13.35 0.13 -11.67
CA SER A 259 12.41 -1.00 -11.69
C SER A 259 12.10 -1.49 -10.29
N LEU A 260 10.85 -1.89 -10.05
CA LEU A 260 10.42 -2.63 -8.86
C LEU A 260 10.53 -4.16 -9.03
N ALA A 261 10.93 -4.65 -10.21
CA ALA A 261 10.93 -6.09 -10.51
C ALA A 261 11.83 -6.91 -9.57
N GLY A 262 12.98 -6.37 -9.16
CA GLY A 262 13.88 -7.02 -8.19
C GLY A 262 13.33 -7.05 -6.75
N LEU A 263 12.33 -6.25 -6.45
CA LEU A 263 11.75 -6.13 -5.11
C LEU A 263 10.49 -7.00 -4.93
N HIS A 264 10.05 -7.75 -5.96
CA HIS A 264 8.83 -8.55 -5.90
C HIS A 264 8.76 -9.53 -4.71
N PRO A 265 9.87 -10.14 -4.23
CA PRO A 265 9.79 -11.01 -3.06
C PRO A 265 9.37 -10.27 -1.78
N LEU A 266 9.57 -8.94 -1.74
CA LEU A 266 9.24 -8.08 -0.61
C LEU A 266 7.84 -7.48 -0.75
N ILE A 267 7.46 -7.03 -1.95
CA ILE A 267 6.22 -6.28 -2.21
C ILE A 267 5.07 -7.15 -2.75
N GLY A 268 5.35 -8.37 -3.19
CA GLY A 268 4.37 -9.36 -3.64
C GLY A 268 4.17 -9.39 -5.16
N PRO A 269 3.48 -8.46 -5.80
CA PRO A 269 3.28 -8.51 -7.25
C PRO A 269 4.59 -8.34 -8.02
N ARG A 270 4.79 -9.15 -9.06
CA ARG A 270 5.95 -9.03 -9.95
C ARG A 270 5.58 -8.12 -11.12
N PRO A 271 6.14 -6.91 -11.21
CA PRO A 271 5.93 -6.05 -12.35
C PRO A 271 6.51 -6.67 -13.63
N THR A 272 5.80 -6.57 -14.72
CA THR A 272 6.16 -7.18 -16.01
C THR A 272 7.18 -6.40 -16.81
N GLU A 273 7.18 -5.10 -16.61
CA GLU A 273 8.05 -4.17 -17.34
C GLU A 273 8.84 -3.31 -16.37
N PRO A 274 10.09 -2.96 -16.66
CA PRO A 274 10.83 -2.00 -15.88
C PRO A 274 10.21 -0.61 -16.06
N ARG A 275 9.80 0.02 -14.97
CA ARG A 275 9.33 1.41 -14.94
C ARG A 275 10.06 2.16 -13.84
N ALA A 276 10.61 3.30 -14.21
CA ALA A 276 11.24 4.19 -13.24
C ALA A 276 10.19 4.70 -12.25
N PHE A 277 10.59 4.76 -11.00
CA PHE A 277 9.74 5.27 -9.92
C PHE A 277 10.53 6.17 -8.98
N ARG A 278 9.82 7.10 -8.36
CA ARG A 278 10.30 7.93 -7.27
C ARG A 278 9.17 8.17 -6.29
N LEU A 279 9.40 7.91 -5.02
CA LEU A 279 8.48 8.14 -3.92
C LEU A 279 9.20 8.97 -2.86
N GLU A 280 8.65 10.12 -2.52
CA GLU A 280 9.17 11.02 -1.50
C GLU A 280 8.09 11.32 -0.48
N GLY A 281 8.48 11.53 0.78
CA GLY A 281 7.57 11.94 1.83
C GLY A 281 8.13 11.70 3.22
N ARG A 282 7.30 11.92 4.24
CA ARG A 282 7.66 11.67 5.63
C ARG A 282 7.11 10.34 6.09
N LEU A 283 7.99 9.40 6.39
CA LEU A 283 7.65 8.11 6.96
C LEU A 283 7.53 8.24 8.48
N LEU A 284 6.36 7.93 8.99
CA LEU A 284 6.10 7.74 10.42
C LEU A 284 5.81 6.25 10.64
N ALA A 285 6.61 5.59 11.45
CA ALA A 285 6.41 4.18 11.78
C ALA A 285 6.39 3.99 13.29
N GLY A 286 5.58 3.06 13.75
CA GLY A 286 5.49 2.65 15.15
C GLY A 286 5.02 1.20 15.26
N GLU A 287 4.86 0.68 16.46
CA GLU A 287 4.65 -0.74 16.76
C GLU A 287 3.53 -1.41 15.94
N ALA A 288 2.44 -0.70 15.69
CA ALA A 288 1.28 -1.24 14.99
C ALA A 288 0.73 -0.30 13.90
N ALA A 289 1.44 0.77 13.56
CA ALA A 289 0.96 1.76 12.60
C ALA A 289 2.11 2.35 11.79
N TYR A 290 1.85 2.55 10.51
CA TYR A 290 2.73 3.19 9.56
C TYR A 290 1.97 4.30 8.86
N ALA A 291 2.57 5.46 8.70
CA ALA A 291 2.01 6.54 7.90
C ALA A 291 3.06 7.13 6.98
N PHE A 292 2.66 7.45 5.78
CA PHE A 292 3.49 8.15 4.82
C PHE A 292 2.79 9.47 4.50
N LYS A 293 3.31 10.55 5.07
CA LYS A 293 2.72 11.88 5.01
C LYS A 293 3.34 12.73 3.92
N SER A 294 2.52 13.60 3.32
CA SER A 294 2.95 14.48 2.23
C SER A 294 3.67 13.71 1.12
N ALA A 295 3.21 12.50 0.87
CA ALA A 295 3.75 11.62 -0.16
C ALA A 295 3.69 12.27 -1.53
N ARG A 296 4.75 12.12 -2.31
CA ARG A 296 4.80 12.43 -3.74
C ARG A 296 5.40 11.23 -4.44
N ALA A 297 4.64 10.63 -5.33
CA ALA A 297 5.09 9.48 -6.10
C ALA A 297 5.02 9.79 -7.60
N LYS A 298 6.00 9.33 -8.34
CA LYS A 298 6.01 9.33 -9.81
C LYS A 298 6.36 7.94 -10.29
N ILE A 299 5.48 7.36 -11.12
CA ILE A 299 5.64 6.01 -11.67
C ILE A 299 5.19 6.05 -13.13
N GLY A 300 6.11 5.91 -14.06
CA GLY A 300 5.80 6.08 -15.48
C GLY A 300 5.21 7.46 -15.79
N ALA A 301 4.00 7.50 -16.32
CA ALA A 301 3.25 8.73 -16.62
C ALA A 301 2.40 9.23 -15.43
N THR A 302 2.27 8.41 -14.38
CA THR A 302 1.43 8.70 -13.22
C THR A 302 2.19 9.46 -12.15
N ASP A 303 1.59 10.53 -11.66
CA ASP A 303 1.97 11.20 -10.43
C ASP A 303 0.90 10.98 -9.35
N LEU A 304 1.33 10.88 -8.10
CA LEU A 304 0.43 10.76 -6.95
C LEU A 304 0.94 11.64 -5.82
N ALA A 305 0.07 12.37 -5.17
CA ALA A 305 0.40 13.15 -3.99
C ALA A 305 -0.67 12.93 -2.90
N GLY A 306 -0.27 12.89 -1.64
CA GLY A 306 -1.21 12.77 -0.53
C GLY A 306 -0.65 12.02 0.67
N ASP A 307 -1.56 11.47 1.45
CA ASP A 307 -1.26 10.77 2.69
C ASP A 307 -1.74 9.33 2.62
N LEU A 308 -0.92 8.42 3.15
CA LEU A 308 -1.28 7.02 3.34
C LEU A 308 -1.03 6.64 4.80
N ALA A 309 -1.88 5.79 5.36
CA ALA A 309 -1.65 5.22 6.66
C ALA A 309 -2.15 3.76 6.72
N TRP A 310 -1.39 2.93 7.41
CA TRP A 310 -1.69 1.53 7.66
C TRP A 310 -1.68 1.29 9.17
N SER A 311 -2.68 0.61 9.71
CA SER A 311 -2.77 0.31 11.13
C SER A 311 -3.18 -1.14 11.37
N ARG A 312 -2.59 -1.76 12.40
CA ARG A 312 -2.99 -3.07 12.94
C ARG A 312 -3.58 -2.97 14.35
N ARG A 313 -3.98 -1.79 14.78
CA ARG A 313 -4.48 -1.56 16.17
C ARG A 313 -5.90 -2.05 16.39
N GLY A 314 -6.68 -2.30 15.35
CA GLY A 314 -8.04 -2.84 15.44
C GLY A 314 -8.10 -4.36 15.30
N GLU A 315 -9.30 -4.90 15.29
CA GLU A 315 -9.53 -6.34 15.04
C GLU A 315 -9.05 -6.75 13.65
N ARG A 316 -9.13 -5.83 12.68
CA ARG A 316 -8.62 -5.99 11.33
C ARG A 316 -7.63 -4.90 10.97
N PRO A 317 -6.60 -5.23 10.16
CA PRO A 317 -5.72 -4.23 9.60
C PRO A 317 -6.52 -3.21 8.78
N SER A 318 -6.18 -1.93 8.89
CA SER A 318 -6.86 -0.86 8.17
C SER A 318 -5.89 -0.03 7.33
N LEU A 319 -6.32 0.33 6.11
CA LEU A 319 -5.62 1.22 5.19
C LEU A 319 -6.43 2.50 5.04
N SER A 320 -5.81 3.65 5.23
CA SER A 320 -6.40 4.94 4.85
C SER A 320 -5.51 5.64 3.84
N ALA A 321 -6.11 6.21 2.79
CA ALA A 321 -5.39 6.95 1.77
C ALA A 321 -6.21 8.14 1.29
N VAL A 322 -5.57 9.30 1.21
CA VAL A 322 -6.13 10.50 0.58
C VAL A 322 -5.14 10.93 -0.49
N LEU A 323 -5.48 10.67 -1.75
CA LEU A 323 -4.57 10.81 -2.87
C LEU A 323 -5.14 11.74 -3.93
N ALA A 324 -4.28 12.58 -4.47
CA ALA A 324 -4.55 13.43 -5.62
C ALA A 324 -3.50 13.18 -6.71
N SER A 325 -3.89 13.39 -7.95
CA SER A 325 -3.02 13.24 -9.12
C SER A 325 -3.35 14.31 -10.16
N ASP A 326 -2.33 14.89 -10.77
CA ASP A 326 -2.50 15.74 -11.93
C ASP A 326 -2.61 14.90 -13.23
N SER A 327 -1.95 13.74 -13.26
CA SER A 327 -2.00 12.80 -14.38
C SER A 327 -1.86 11.36 -13.91
N THR A 328 -2.87 10.55 -14.14
CA THR A 328 -2.88 9.12 -13.83
C THR A 328 -3.12 8.31 -15.10
N ASP A 329 -2.27 7.30 -15.32
CA ASP A 329 -2.49 6.26 -16.32
C ASP A 329 -2.93 4.97 -15.61
N LEU A 330 -4.09 4.44 -15.98
CA LEU A 330 -4.60 3.19 -15.39
C LEU A 330 -3.61 2.03 -15.58
N ALA A 331 -2.86 2.02 -16.70
CA ALA A 331 -1.86 0.97 -16.93
C ALA A 331 -0.73 1.00 -15.89
N ASP A 332 -0.34 2.18 -15.39
CA ASP A 332 0.65 2.30 -14.31
C ASP A 332 0.10 1.78 -12.98
N LEU A 333 -1.19 2.06 -12.69
CA LEU A 333 -1.84 1.54 -11.48
C LEU A 333 -2.03 0.02 -11.53
N MET A 334 -2.42 -0.51 -12.69
CA MET A 334 -2.54 -1.96 -12.91
C MET A 334 -1.18 -2.67 -12.82
N TRP A 335 -0.13 -2.04 -13.31
CA TRP A 335 1.24 -2.51 -13.18
C TRP A 335 1.67 -2.62 -11.70
N LEU A 336 1.35 -1.62 -10.87
CA LEU A 336 1.56 -1.67 -9.42
C LEU A 336 0.79 -2.82 -8.75
N ALA A 337 -0.43 -3.09 -9.21
CA ALA A 337 -1.26 -4.19 -8.72
C ALA A 337 -0.80 -5.57 -9.23
N GLY A 338 0.25 -5.64 -10.05
CA GLY A 338 0.74 -6.89 -10.67
C GLY A 338 -0.22 -7.47 -11.71
N LYS A 339 -1.20 -6.70 -12.17
CA LYS A 339 -2.14 -7.06 -13.23
C LYS A 339 -1.65 -6.41 -14.51
N GLY A 340 -1.28 -7.18 -15.50
CA GLY A 340 -0.74 -6.65 -16.78
C GLY A 340 0.39 -7.49 -17.35
N ALA A 341 0.63 -8.68 -16.78
CA ALA A 341 1.60 -9.62 -17.31
C ALA A 341 1.08 -10.32 -18.57
N PRO A 342 1.82 -10.33 -19.68
CA PRO A 342 1.64 -11.39 -20.67
C PRO A 342 1.92 -12.74 -19.99
N ALA A 343 1.14 -13.76 -20.37
CA ALA A 343 1.32 -15.13 -19.88
C ALA A 343 2.80 -15.54 -20.01
N PRO A 344 3.43 -16.14 -18.99
CA PRO A 344 4.83 -16.51 -19.06
C PRO A 344 5.04 -17.50 -20.20
N THR A 345 5.98 -17.19 -21.07
CA THR A 345 6.53 -18.15 -22.04
C THR A 345 6.97 -19.41 -21.27
N PRO A 346 6.71 -20.62 -21.76
CA PRO A 346 6.85 -21.85 -20.98
C PRO A 346 8.30 -22.10 -20.58
N ALA A 347 8.64 -21.79 -19.33
CA ALA A 347 9.87 -22.27 -18.69
C ALA A 347 9.64 -23.67 -18.09
N THR A 348 10.68 -24.46 -18.07
CA THR A 348 10.83 -25.86 -17.66
C THR A 348 9.80 -26.45 -16.68
N HIS A 349 9.49 -27.75 -16.81
CA HIS A 349 8.47 -28.49 -16.06
C HIS A 349 8.52 -28.33 -14.52
N ALA A 350 9.68 -28.12 -13.91
CA ALA A 350 9.81 -27.90 -12.46
C ALA A 350 9.31 -26.52 -12.01
N ALA A 351 9.56 -25.44 -12.78
CA ALA A 351 9.04 -24.11 -12.52
C ALA A 351 7.52 -24.04 -12.73
N ARG A 352 6.97 -24.92 -13.59
CA ARG A 352 5.52 -25.05 -13.82
C ARG A 352 4.80 -25.67 -12.61
N ALA A 353 5.41 -26.64 -11.92
CA ALA A 353 4.81 -27.28 -10.74
C ALA A 353 4.77 -26.29 -9.54
N VAL A 354 5.81 -25.51 -9.31
CA VAL A 354 5.87 -24.50 -8.25
C VAL A 354 4.93 -23.31 -8.56
N ALA A 355 4.90 -22.88 -9.83
CA ALA A 355 3.98 -21.83 -10.28
C ALA A 355 2.51 -22.30 -10.26
N ALA A 356 2.24 -23.58 -10.57
CA ALA A 356 0.91 -24.18 -10.51
C ALA A 356 0.43 -24.34 -9.05
N ALA A 357 1.31 -24.69 -8.11
CA ALA A 357 0.97 -24.76 -6.69
C ALA A 357 0.69 -23.36 -6.09
N ALA A 358 1.48 -22.34 -6.48
CA ALA A 358 1.25 -20.95 -6.08
C ALA A 358 0.01 -20.34 -6.75
N SER A 359 -0.25 -20.65 -8.05
CA SER A 359 -1.46 -20.26 -8.76
C SER A 359 -2.70 -20.93 -8.19
N SER A 360 -2.62 -22.21 -7.77
CA SER A 360 -3.78 -22.93 -7.24
C SER A 360 -4.25 -22.42 -5.89
N ALA A 361 -3.38 -21.79 -5.10
CA ALA A 361 -3.75 -21.15 -3.84
C ALA A 361 -4.39 -19.75 -4.06
N ALA A 362 -3.88 -18.98 -5.05
CA ALA A 362 -4.42 -17.66 -5.42
C ALA A 362 -5.66 -17.76 -6.32
N ALA A 363 -5.82 -18.88 -7.06
CA ALA A 363 -6.98 -19.13 -7.92
C ALA A 363 -8.25 -19.54 -7.14
N ARG A 364 -8.14 -19.83 -5.84
CA ARG A 364 -9.29 -20.28 -5.03
C ARG A 364 -10.19 -19.13 -4.59
N ASP A 365 -9.67 -17.94 -4.36
CA ASP A 365 -10.48 -16.78 -4.02
C ASP A 365 -9.69 -15.46 -4.21
N PRO A 366 -9.89 -14.76 -5.34
CA PRO A 366 -9.19 -13.50 -5.61
C PRO A 366 -9.52 -12.38 -4.63
N PHE A 367 -10.58 -12.52 -3.84
CA PHE A 367 -11.07 -11.51 -2.90
C PHE A 367 -10.78 -11.85 -1.43
N ALA A 368 -10.10 -12.98 -1.13
CA ALA A 368 -9.82 -13.40 0.24
C ALA A 368 -9.16 -12.28 1.06
N ARG A 369 -8.11 -11.65 0.52
CA ARG A 369 -7.41 -10.54 1.18
C ARG A 369 -8.29 -9.32 1.43
N ALA A 370 -9.22 -9.02 0.53
CA ALA A 370 -10.12 -7.89 0.70
C ALA A 370 -11.14 -8.09 1.85
N ARG A 371 -11.36 -9.32 2.28
CA ARG A 371 -12.20 -9.62 3.47
C ARG A 371 -11.45 -9.50 4.79
N GLU A 372 -10.12 -9.53 4.75
CA GLU A 372 -9.26 -9.51 5.93
C GLU A 372 -8.81 -8.10 6.34
N ILE A 373 -9.04 -7.10 5.48
CA ILE A 373 -8.62 -5.71 5.69
C ILE A 373 -9.81 -4.76 5.59
N ASP A 374 -9.72 -3.65 6.31
CA ASP A 374 -10.58 -2.49 6.11
C ASP A 374 -9.83 -1.40 5.34
N ALA A 375 -10.52 -0.62 4.52
CA ALA A 375 -9.88 0.47 3.78
C ALA A 375 -10.79 1.69 3.63
N ALA A 376 -10.19 2.87 3.66
CA ALA A 376 -10.84 4.14 3.32
C ALA A 376 -9.93 4.91 2.37
N ILE A 377 -10.37 5.10 1.12
CA ILE A 377 -9.57 5.70 0.05
C ILE A 377 -10.35 6.83 -0.59
N ALA A 378 -9.82 8.05 -0.51
CA ALA A 378 -10.28 9.18 -1.30
C ALA A 378 -9.27 9.43 -2.42
N PHE A 379 -9.72 9.39 -3.67
CA PHE A 379 -8.85 9.57 -4.83
C PHE A 379 -9.43 10.59 -5.81
N ARG A 380 -8.56 11.46 -6.33
CA ARG A 380 -8.90 12.48 -7.33
C ARG A 380 -7.79 12.58 -8.37
N ALA A 381 -8.14 12.36 -9.64
CA ALA A 381 -7.23 12.55 -10.76
C ALA A 381 -7.80 13.61 -11.72
N LYS A 382 -7.03 14.67 -12.00
CA LYS A 382 -7.44 15.74 -12.92
C LYS A 382 -7.39 15.25 -14.38
N ARG A 383 -6.41 14.43 -14.71
CA ARG A 383 -6.29 13.73 -16.00
C ARG A 383 -6.16 12.24 -15.71
N PHE A 384 -7.15 11.49 -16.14
CA PHE A 384 -7.20 10.04 -15.95
C PHE A 384 -7.24 9.37 -17.31
N ARG A 385 -6.21 8.62 -17.63
CA ARG A 385 -6.06 7.94 -18.92
C ARG A 385 -6.38 6.46 -18.80
N VAL A 386 -7.25 5.99 -19.66
CA VAL A 386 -7.56 4.57 -19.85
C VAL A 386 -7.39 4.25 -21.33
N ALA A 387 -6.46 3.36 -21.69
CA ALA A 387 -6.14 3.08 -23.10
C ALA A 387 -7.36 2.61 -23.92
N THR A 388 -8.25 1.84 -23.29
CA THR A 388 -9.49 1.32 -23.92
C THR A 388 -10.65 2.33 -23.92
N VAL A 389 -10.53 3.44 -23.17
CA VAL A 389 -11.57 4.46 -23.05
C VAL A 389 -10.90 5.84 -23.11
N PRO A 390 -10.43 6.28 -24.28
CA PRO A 390 -9.57 7.46 -24.42
C PRO A 390 -10.23 8.78 -23.99
N LEU A 391 -11.51 8.78 -23.77
CA LEU A 391 -12.32 9.98 -23.48
C LEU A 391 -12.60 10.20 -22.00
N LEU A 392 -12.28 9.23 -21.16
CA LEU A 392 -12.31 9.42 -19.71
C LEU A 392 -11.14 10.33 -19.34
N GLN A 393 -11.47 11.56 -18.91
CA GLN A 393 -10.49 12.62 -18.68
C GLN A 393 -10.19 12.84 -17.19
N SER A 394 -11.15 12.63 -16.31
CA SER A 394 -10.95 12.80 -14.88
C SER A 394 -11.69 11.75 -14.07
N LEU A 395 -11.19 11.50 -12.86
CA LEU A 395 -11.78 10.55 -11.93
C LEU A 395 -11.74 11.12 -10.52
N LYS A 396 -12.88 11.06 -9.82
CA LYS A 396 -12.97 11.26 -8.38
C LYS A 396 -13.77 10.11 -7.79
N LEU A 397 -13.31 9.58 -6.66
CA LEU A 397 -14.04 8.57 -5.91
C LEU A 397 -13.66 8.60 -4.42
N ASP A 398 -14.63 8.18 -3.60
CA ASP A 398 -14.44 7.88 -2.19
C ASP A 398 -14.83 6.40 -1.99
N ALA A 399 -13.87 5.54 -1.70
CA ALA A 399 -14.06 4.10 -1.53
C ALA A 399 -13.88 3.70 -0.07
N ARG A 400 -14.78 2.87 0.44
CA ARG A 400 -14.72 2.28 1.77
C ARG A 400 -14.89 0.77 1.67
N LEU A 401 -13.93 0.05 2.16
CA LEU A 401 -13.98 -1.41 2.33
C LEU A 401 -14.11 -1.69 3.83
N ASP A 402 -15.18 -2.34 4.21
CA ASP A 402 -15.47 -2.71 5.59
C ASP A 402 -15.94 -4.17 5.60
N ALA A 403 -15.19 -5.01 6.30
CA ALA A 403 -15.53 -6.44 6.46
C ALA A 403 -15.87 -7.15 5.14
N GLY A 404 -15.16 -6.84 4.04
CA GLY A 404 -15.42 -7.43 2.72
C GLY A 404 -16.58 -6.81 1.95
N VAL A 405 -17.15 -5.70 2.41
CA VAL A 405 -18.11 -4.89 1.67
C VAL A 405 -17.42 -3.63 1.15
N LEU A 406 -17.26 -3.53 -0.16
CA LEU A 406 -16.75 -2.32 -0.80
C LEU A 406 -17.91 -1.41 -1.18
N ALA A 407 -17.88 -0.19 -0.70
CA ALA A 407 -18.77 0.89 -1.10
C ALA A 407 -17.95 2.02 -1.72
N VAL A 408 -18.27 2.40 -2.96
CA VAL A 408 -17.73 3.58 -3.62
C VAL A 408 -18.83 4.62 -3.66
N SER A 409 -18.58 5.74 -3.01
CA SER A 409 -19.43 6.92 -3.02
C SER A 409 -18.70 8.08 -3.68
N GLY A 410 -19.46 9.12 -4.05
CA GLY A 410 -18.84 10.29 -4.67
C GLY A 410 -18.08 9.98 -5.97
N LEU A 411 -18.45 8.91 -6.68
CA LEU A 411 -17.88 8.60 -7.98
C LEU A 411 -18.24 9.70 -8.97
N ASP A 412 -17.23 10.28 -9.60
CA ASP A 412 -17.37 11.28 -10.67
C ASP A 412 -16.34 10.98 -11.77
N LEU A 413 -16.86 10.68 -12.96
CA LEU A 413 -16.11 10.37 -14.17
C LEU A 413 -16.30 11.53 -15.15
N GLY A 414 -15.25 12.26 -15.45
CA GLY A 414 -15.26 13.34 -16.44
C GLY A 414 -14.98 12.84 -17.85
N TRP A 415 -15.85 13.16 -18.80
CA TRP A 415 -15.82 12.71 -20.18
C TRP A 415 -15.54 13.85 -21.18
N GLY A 416 -14.74 14.80 -20.81
CA GLY A 416 -14.46 15.99 -21.60
C GLY A 416 -15.57 17.04 -21.50
N SER A 417 -16.72 16.81 -22.12
CA SER A 417 -17.86 17.76 -22.11
C SER A 417 -18.88 17.51 -20.99
N GLY A 418 -18.86 16.32 -20.37
CA GLY A 418 -19.86 15.91 -19.39
C GLY A 418 -19.32 15.02 -18.30
N HIS A 419 -20.20 14.62 -17.39
CA HIS A 419 -19.86 13.82 -16.22
C HIS A 419 -20.80 12.63 -16.05
N SER A 420 -20.24 11.54 -15.46
CA SER A 420 -21.03 10.43 -14.92
C SER A 420 -20.79 10.34 -13.43
N THR A 421 -21.83 10.57 -12.64
CA THR A 421 -21.76 10.51 -11.17
C THR A 421 -22.53 9.31 -10.64
N GLY A 422 -22.17 8.82 -9.46
CA GLY A 422 -22.92 7.71 -8.87
C GLY A 422 -22.26 7.00 -7.73
N THR A 423 -22.72 5.76 -7.50
CA THR A 423 -22.24 4.86 -6.44
C THR A 423 -22.02 3.46 -6.99
N LEU A 424 -21.05 2.75 -6.40
CA LEU A 424 -20.81 1.34 -6.66
C LEU A 424 -20.75 0.60 -5.31
N GLY A 425 -21.35 -0.59 -5.24
CA GLY A 425 -21.28 -1.50 -4.11
C GLY A 425 -20.83 -2.88 -4.56
N LEU A 426 -19.96 -3.53 -3.77
CA LEU A 426 -19.51 -4.89 -4.02
C LEU A 426 -19.45 -5.65 -2.70
N ASP A 427 -20.29 -6.69 -2.56
CA ASP A 427 -20.28 -7.58 -1.40
C ASP A 427 -19.43 -8.82 -1.72
N LEU A 428 -18.21 -8.83 -1.18
CA LEU A 428 -17.22 -9.90 -1.33
C LEU A 428 -17.40 -11.05 -0.35
N ARG A 429 -18.34 -10.95 0.59
CA ARG A 429 -18.63 -12.00 1.57
C ARG A 429 -19.38 -13.16 0.92
N GLN A 430 -20.07 -12.89 -0.17
CA GLN A 430 -20.84 -13.87 -0.91
C GLN A 430 -20.00 -14.52 -2.03
N HIS A 431 -20.30 -15.77 -2.34
CA HIS A 431 -19.65 -16.52 -3.41
C HIS A 431 -20.72 -17.07 -4.37
N PRO A 432 -20.82 -16.56 -5.58
CA PRO A 432 -20.04 -15.46 -6.17
C PRO A 432 -20.39 -14.07 -5.60
N PRO A 433 -19.48 -13.07 -5.72
CA PRO A 433 -19.70 -11.71 -5.24
C PRO A 433 -20.92 -11.05 -5.87
N ARG A 434 -21.59 -10.18 -5.10
CA ARG A 434 -22.71 -9.36 -5.60
C ARG A 434 -22.27 -7.93 -5.78
N SER A 435 -22.58 -7.37 -6.93
CA SER A 435 -22.32 -5.97 -7.27
C SER A 435 -23.62 -5.20 -7.53
N GLN A 436 -23.57 -3.90 -7.22
CA GLN A 436 -24.62 -2.95 -7.54
C GLN A 436 -24.02 -1.63 -7.98
N ALA A 437 -24.66 -0.94 -8.93
CA ALA A 437 -24.22 0.34 -9.44
C ALA A 437 -25.42 1.26 -9.67
N GLN A 438 -25.29 2.52 -9.31
CA GLN A 438 -26.23 3.57 -9.67
C GLN A 438 -25.41 4.68 -10.31
N LEU A 439 -25.68 4.96 -11.60
CA LEU A 439 -24.92 5.94 -12.35
C LEU A 439 -25.90 6.92 -13.02
N GLU A 440 -25.54 8.18 -12.99
CA GLU A 440 -26.21 9.25 -13.71
C GLU A 440 -25.17 9.97 -14.59
N THR A 441 -25.41 9.99 -15.89
CA THR A 441 -24.57 10.62 -16.91
C THR A 441 -25.25 11.86 -17.44
N ARG A 442 -24.53 12.98 -17.54
CA ARG A 442 -25.06 14.25 -18.05
C ARG A 442 -24.05 14.94 -18.95
N GLY A 443 -24.53 15.35 -20.13
CA GLY A 443 -23.78 16.22 -21.04
C GLY A 443 -22.58 15.58 -21.72
N VAL A 444 -22.54 14.24 -21.79
CA VAL A 444 -21.48 13.52 -22.49
C VAL A 444 -21.76 13.48 -23.97
N ARG A 445 -20.81 13.86 -24.80
CA ARG A 445 -20.95 13.75 -26.27
C ARG A 445 -20.94 12.29 -26.68
N LEU A 446 -22.01 11.84 -27.36
CA LEU A 446 -22.15 10.45 -27.80
C LEU A 446 -21.06 10.04 -28.78
N GLU A 447 -20.68 10.91 -29.70
CA GLU A 447 -19.60 10.68 -30.67
C GLU A 447 -18.27 10.40 -30.02
N ALA A 448 -18.15 10.83 -28.78
CA ALA A 448 -16.98 10.61 -27.95
C ALA A 448 -16.93 9.19 -27.37
N LEU A 449 -18.02 8.50 -27.19
CA LEU A 449 -18.12 7.12 -26.68
C LEU A 449 -18.05 6.06 -27.76
N LEU A 450 -18.21 6.45 -29.02
CA LEU A 450 -18.24 5.54 -30.17
C LEU A 450 -16.84 5.37 -30.77
N PRO A 451 -16.51 4.19 -31.31
CA PRO A 451 -15.25 4.01 -32.04
C PRO A 451 -15.10 5.01 -33.16
N ALA A 452 -13.87 5.35 -33.50
CA ALA A 452 -13.59 6.27 -34.62
C ALA A 452 -14.16 5.69 -35.93
N SER A 453 -15.24 6.26 -36.40
CA SER A 453 -15.85 6.03 -37.69
C SER A 453 -15.79 7.32 -38.52
N ASP A 454 -16.08 7.23 -39.80
CA ASP A 454 -16.11 8.39 -40.69
C ASP A 454 -17.03 9.49 -40.11
N GLU A 455 -16.55 10.71 -40.02
CA GLU A 455 -17.24 11.84 -39.37
C GLU A 455 -18.65 12.09 -39.97
N LYS A 456 -18.78 11.82 -41.27
CA LYS A 456 -20.07 11.93 -42.01
C LYS A 456 -21.07 10.80 -41.71
N GLN A 457 -20.66 9.76 -41.01
CA GLN A 457 -21.50 8.59 -40.67
C GLN A 457 -21.85 8.49 -39.19
N ARG A 458 -21.51 9.50 -38.39
CA ARG A 458 -21.72 9.48 -36.94
C ARG A 458 -23.03 10.11 -36.53
N ILE A 459 -23.67 9.48 -35.55
CA ILE A 459 -24.70 10.12 -34.73
C ILE A 459 -23.98 10.94 -33.68
N THR A 460 -24.33 12.21 -33.57
CA THR A 460 -23.79 13.10 -32.54
C THR A 460 -24.88 13.52 -31.57
N GLY A 461 -24.50 14.07 -30.43
CA GLY A 461 -25.44 14.69 -29.49
C GLY A 461 -25.00 14.59 -28.03
N LEU A 462 -25.72 15.26 -27.15
CA LEU A 462 -25.48 15.27 -25.72
C LEU A 462 -26.28 14.15 -25.06
N LEU A 463 -25.55 13.18 -24.52
CA LEU A 463 -26.10 12.02 -23.80
C LEU A 463 -26.45 12.39 -22.38
N ARG A 464 -27.63 12.01 -21.95
CA ARG A 464 -28.05 11.87 -20.55
C ARG A 464 -28.46 10.42 -20.33
N ALA A 465 -28.02 9.82 -19.22
CA ALA A 465 -28.42 8.46 -18.91
C ALA A 465 -28.53 8.27 -17.40
N ARG A 466 -29.44 7.38 -17.02
CA ARG A 466 -29.57 6.90 -15.63
C ARG A 466 -29.59 5.38 -15.67
N SER A 467 -28.77 4.75 -14.84
CA SER A 467 -28.74 3.30 -14.74
C SER A 467 -28.73 2.86 -13.29
N VAL A 468 -29.51 1.81 -13.01
CA VAL A 468 -29.53 1.10 -11.75
C VAL A 468 -29.29 -0.37 -12.07
N LEU A 469 -28.12 -0.85 -11.72
CA LEU A 469 -27.61 -2.14 -12.15
C LEU A 469 -27.28 -3.02 -10.96
N LYS A 470 -27.52 -4.33 -11.11
CA LYS A 470 -27.10 -5.38 -10.18
C LYS A 470 -26.51 -6.53 -10.97
N ALA A 471 -25.47 -7.16 -10.45
CA ALA A 471 -24.88 -8.34 -11.07
C ALA A 471 -24.26 -9.25 -10.00
N VAL A 472 -24.06 -10.51 -10.38
CA VAL A 472 -23.47 -11.54 -9.54
C VAL A 472 -22.38 -12.24 -10.34
N GLY A 473 -21.13 -12.20 -9.86
CA GLY A 473 -20.02 -12.80 -10.57
C GLY A 473 -18.67 -12.30 -10.11
N ALA A 474 -17.63 -13.10 -10.36
CA ALA A 474 -16.24 -12.78 -10.02
C ALA A 474 -15.45 -12.21 -11.21
N ASP A 475 -15.98 -12.32 -12.43
CA ASP A 475 -15.37 -11.88 -13.67
C ASP A 475 -16.39 -11.15 -14.57
N VAL A 476 -15.89 -10.55 -15.64
CA VAL A 476 -16.69 -9.73 -16.57
C VAL A 476 -17.78 -10.55 -17.28
N GLU A 477 -17.50 -11.81 -17.59
CA GLU A 477 -18.43 -12.69 -18.29
C GLU A 477 -19.61 -13.07 -17.40
N ALA A 478 -19.33 -13.50 -16.16
CA ALA A 478 -20.35 -13.78 -15.16
C ALA A 478 -21.20 -12.54 -14.81
N LEU A 479 -20.56 -11.36 -14.70
CA LEU A 479 -21.26 -10.10 -14.48
C LEU A 479 -22.21 -9.76 -15.65
N ARG A 480 -21.77 -9.92 -16.91
CA ARG A 480 -22.63 -9.71 -18.09
C ARG A 480 -23.81 -10.68 -18.12
N ALA A 481 -23.56 -11.97 -17.83
CA ALA A 481 -24.58 -13.01 -17.84
C ALA A 481 -25.65 -12.82 -16.77
N SER A 482 -25.30 -12.22 -15.63
CA SER A 482 -26.20 -12.02 -14.48
C SER A 482 -26.76 -10.60 -14.37
N LEU A 483 -26.36 -9.69 -15.29
CA LEU A 483 -26.72 -8.28 -15.24
C LEU A 483 -28.24 -8.09 -15.23
N SER A 484 -28.73 -7.31 -14.27
CA SER A 484 -30.14 -6.98 -14.08
C SER A 484 -30.29 -5.53 -13.65
N GLY A 485 -31.47 -4.96 -13.90
CA GLY A 485 -31.76 -3.57 -13.53
C GLY A 485 -32.42 -2.77 -14.61
N THR A 486 -32.25 -1.46 -14.63
CA THR A 486 -32.87 -0.53 -15.58
C THR A 486 -31.85 0.45 -16.15
N VAL A 487 -32.00 0.79 -17.42
CA VAL A 487 -31.23 1.82 -18.11
C VAL A 487 -32.18 2.72 -18.85
N SER A 488 -32.11 4.01 -18.59
CA SER A 488 -32.79 5.04 -19.36
C SER A 488 -31.74 6.00 -19.92
N ALA A 489 -31.77 6.25 -21.20
CA ALA A 489 -30.87 7.19 -21.84
C ALA A 489 -31.60 8.09 -22.82
N SER A 490 -31.18 9.34 -22.92
CA SER A 490 -31.69 10.29 -23.91
C SER A 490 -30.54 11.07 -24.54
N LEU A 491 -30.72 11.42 -25.80
CA LEU A 491 -29.78 12.19 -26.59
C LEU A 491 -30.50 13.47 -27.05
N SER A 492 -29.86 14.60 -26.92
CA SER A 492 -30.40 15.90 -27.30
C SER A 492 -29.39 16.72 -28.11
N ALA A 493 -29.86 17.70 -28.85
CA ALA A 493 -29.03 18.62 -29.64
C ALA A 493 -28.00 17.91 -30.54
N GLY A 494 -28.44 16.85 -31.21
CA GLY A 494 -27.59 16.00 -32.02
C GLY A 494 -27.83 16.13 -33.53
N THR A 495 -27.08 15.30 -34.27
CA THR A 495 -27.25 15.10 -35.69
C THR A 495 -27.27 13.61 -36.04
N ILE A 496 -27.98 13.25 -37.10
CA ILE A 496 -28.00 11.91 -37.66
C ILE A 496 -27.66 11.99 -39.17
N PRO A 497 -26.85 11.06 -39.70
CA PRO A 497 -26.59 11.00 -41.15
C PRO A 497 -27.86 10.86 -41.97
N SER A 498 -28.01 11.66 -43.04
CA SER A 498 -29.21 11.64 -43.87
C SER A 498 -29.47 10.26 -44.53
N LEU A 499 -28.42 9.52 -44.83
CA LEU A 499 -28.52 8.15 -45.35
C LEU A 499 -29.13 7.20 -44.30
N LEU A 500 -28.73 7.32 -43.03
CA LEU A 500 -29.26 6.50 -41.95
C LEU A 500 -30.74 6.85 -41.67
N ASP A 501 -31.07 8.14 -41.66
CA ASP A 501 -32.44 8.63 -41.49
C ASP A 501 -33.35 8.11 -42.62
N ALA A 502 -32.90 8.18 -43.90
CA ALA A 502 -33.62 7.68 -45.04
C ALA A 502 -33.80 6.14 -45.03
N GLN A 503 -32.78 5.41 -44.57
CA GLN A 503 -32.86 3.95 -44.40
C GLN A 503 -33.85 3.56 -43.29
N MET A 504 -33.84 4.28 -42.17
CA MET A 504 -34.82 4.06 -41.11
C MET A 504 -36.23 4.46 -41.51
N GLY A 505 -36.40 5.52 -42.31
CA GLY A 505 -37.67 6.00 -42.76
C GLY A 505 -38.28 5.21 -43.94
N LEU A 506 -37.58 4.19 -44.47
CA LEU A 506 -38.00 3.44 -45.67
C LEU A 506 -38.35 4.33 -46.86
N ALA A 507 -37.76 5.50 -46.92
CA ALA A 507 -38.08 6.52 -47.94
C ALA A 507 -37.21 6.37 -49.20
N MET A 508 -37.61 5.52 -50.14
CA MET A 508 -36.80 5.21 -51.32
C MET A 508 -36.47 6.46 -52.17
N GLY A 509 -37.35 7.42 -52.21
CA GLY A 509 -37.09 8.68 -52.93
C GLY A 509 -36.03 9.54 -52.24
N LYS A 510 -36.01 9.55 -50.92
CA LYS A 510 -34.94 10.24 -50.10
C LYS A 510 -33.62 9.52 -50.21
N LEU A 511 -33.60 8.19 -50.23
CA LEU A 511 -32.39 7.38 -50.45
C LEU A 511 -31.73 7.75 -51.78
N MET A 512 -32.48 7.82 -52.85
CA MET A 512 -32.00 8.16 -54.21
C MET A 512 -31.46 9.59 -54.26
N ARG A 513 -32.12 10.52 -53.60
CA ARG A 513 -31.64 11.91 -53.46
C ARG A 513 -30.35 12.02 -52.66
N THR A 514 -30.23 11.27 -51.56
CA THR A 514 -29.01 11.26 -50.71
C THR A 514 -27.81 10.68 -51.46
N PHE A 515 -28.03 9.71 -52.35
CA PHE A 515 -26.98 9.18 -53.23
C PHE A 515 -26.45 10.24 -54.21
N ILE A 516 -27.30 11.19 -54.62
CA ILE A 516 -26.92 12.25 -55.57
C ILE A 516 -26.36 13.47 -54.87
N SER A 517 -26.92 13.88 -53.70
CA SER A 517 -26.57 15.12 -52.99
C SER A 517 -25.55 14.94 -51.86
N GLY A 518 -25.16 13.70 -51.56
CA GLY A 518 -24.23 13.39 -50.47
C GLY A 518 -24.92 13.12 -49.13
N ASN A 519 -24.16 12.52 -48.18
CA ASN A 519 -24.62 12.16 -46.83
C ASN A 519 -24.44 13.32 -45.85
N GLU A 520 -25.36 14.30 -45.91
CA GLU A 520 -25.33 15.46 -45.01
C GLU A 520 -25.95 15.12 -43.63
N PRO A 521 -25.43 15.66 -42.53
CA PRO A 521 -26.01 15.47 -41.21
C PRO A 521 -27.35 16.23 -41.09
N LEU A 522 -28.38 15.51 -40.64
CA LEU A 522 -29.69 16.08 -40.32
C LEU A 522 -29.83 16.35 -38.82
N PRO A 523 -30.56 17.38 -38.42
CA PRO A 523 -30.86 17.60 -37.00
C PRO A 523 -31.57 16.40 -36.37
N LEU A 524 -31.08 16.00 -35.21
CA LEU A 524 -31.67 15.00 -34.33
C LEU A 524 -32.06 15.68 -33.01
N PRO A 525 -33.27 16.28 -32.95
CA PRO A 525 -33.74 16.95 -31.75
C PRO A 525 -33.72 16.06 -30.52
N CYS A 526 -34.05 14.77 -30.69
CA CYS A 526 -34.15 13.84 -29.60
C CYS A 526 -34.00 12.38 -30.06
N ALA A 527 -33.30 11.58 -29.24
CA ALA A 527 -33.48 10.13 -29.23
C ALA A 527 -33.55 9.67 -27.77
N ALA A 528 -34.36 8.65 -27.48
CA ALA A 528 -34.49 8.12 -26.10
C ALA A 528 -34.65 6.60 -26.15
N VAL A 529 -34.10 5.95 -25.12
CA VAL A 529 -34.23 4.51 -24.91
C VAL A 529 -34.48 4.21 -23.45
N HIS A 530 -35.42 3.30 -23.22
CA HIS A 530 -35.65 2.69 -21.92
C HIS A 530 -35.55 1.17 -22.05
N ALA A 531 -34.72 0.55 -21.19
CA ALA A 531 -34.46 -0.86 -21.23
C ALA A 531 -34.47 -1.47 -19.82
N ASP A 532 -35.09 -2.63 -19.69
CA ASP A 532 -35.00 -3.50 -18.54
C ASP A 532 -33.95 -4.60 -18.80
N LEU A 533 -33.07 -4.78 -17.82
CA LEU A 533 -32.00 -5.76 -17.89
C LEU A 533 -32.36 -6.96 -17.02
N GLY A 534 -32.16 -8.17 -17.49
CA GLY A 534 -32.38 -9.38 -16.73
C GLY A 534 -31.76 -10.60 -17.41
N GLY A 535 -31.06 -11.43 -16.64
CA GLY A 535 -30.45 -12.67 -17.12
C GLY A 535 -29.50 -12.51 -18.29
N GLY A 536 -28.75 -11.39 -18.33
CA GLY A 536 -27.80 -11.08 -19.41
C GLY A 536 -28.47 -10.58 -20.70
N GLN A 537 -29.75 -10.19 -20.65
CA GLN A 537 -30.48 -9.62 -21.78
C GLN A 537 -30.95 -8.20 -21.42
N ALA A 538 -30.88 -7.29 -22.38
CA ALA A 538 -31.52 -5.98 -22.34
C ALA A 538 -32.81 -6.00 -23.18
N ARG A 539 -33.94 -5.91 -22.51
CA ARG A 539 -35.24 -5.77 -23.13
C ARG A 539 -35.54 -4.30 -23.33
N ILE A 540 -35.45 -3.85 -24.58
CA ILE A 540 -35.77 -2.48 -24.96
C ILE A 540 -37.29 -2.31 -24.95
N GLN A 541 -37.80 -1.64 -23.92
CA GLN A 541 -39.23 -1.37 -23.76
C GLN A 541 -39.70 -0.28 -24.73
N SER A 542 -38.88 0.76 -24.86
CA SER A 542 -39.14 1.84 -25.79
C SER A 542 -37.82 2.39 -26.35
N LEU A 543 -37.79 2.57 -27.65
CA LEU A 543 -36.79 3.33 -28.37
C LEU A 543 -37.52 4.37 -29.19
N VAL A 544 -37.11 5.62 -29.12
CA VAL A 544 -37.58 6.70 -29.96
C VAL A 544 -36.39 7.40 -30.60
N ILE A 545 -36.42 7.59 -31.90
CA ILE A 545 -35.44 8.39 -32.65
C ILE A 545 -36.26 9.43 -33.43
N ASP A 546 -36.17 10.68 -33.05
CA ASP A 546 -36.94 11.78 -33.63
C ASP A 546 -35.99 12.69 -34.42
N SER A 547 -35.89 12.44 -35.73
CA SER A 547 -35.09 13.23 -36.65
C SER A 547 -35.89 14.36 -37.29
N ALA A 548 -35.25 15.19 -38.09
CA ALA A 548 -35.93 16.24 -38.86
C ALA A 548 -37.01 15.69 -39.79
N ASN A 549 -36.82 14.48 -40.34
CA ASN A 549 -37.72 13.93 -41.36
C ASN A 549 -38.59 12.77 -40.88
N THR A 550 -38.11 11.99 -39.90
CA THR A 550 -38.71 10.71 -39.51
C THR A 550 -38.75 10.59 -38.01
N ARG A 551 -39.85 10.08 -37.45
CA ARG A 551 -39.93 9.59 -36.11
C ARG A 551 -39.93 8.07 -36.16
N THR A 552 -38.93 7.42 -35.54
CA THR A 552 -38.87 5.97 -35.53
C THR A 552 -39.02 5.49 -34.07
N THR A 553 -39.99 4.60 -33.86
CA THR A 553 -40.16 3.92 -32.57
C THR A 553 -39.69 2.48 -32.70
N GLY A 554 -39.25 1.90 -31.58
CA GLY A 554 -38.74 0.53 -31.61
C GLY A 554 -38.83 -0.18 -30.27
N SER A 555 -38.81 -1.50 -30.32
CA SER A 555 -38.71 -2.39 -29.18
C SER A 555 -37.97 -3.67 -29.56
N GLY A 556 -37.46 -4.41 -28.60
CA GLY A 556 -36.75 -5.65 -28.87
C GLY A 556 -35.86 -6.12 -27.74
N VAL A 557 -34.95 -7.00 -28.07
CA VAL A 557 -34.02 -7.60 -27.10
C VAL A 557 -32.61 -7.54 -27.65
N VAL A 558 -31.66 -7.21 -26.76
CA VAL A 558 -30.23 -7.29 -27.02
C VAL A 558 -29.61 -8.26 -25.99
N ASP A 559 -28.97 -9.33 -26.45
CA ASP A 559 -28.24 -10.25 -25.59
C ASP A 559 -26.88 -9.63 -25.26
N LEU A 560 -26.62 -9.40 -23.95
CA LEU A 560 -25.40 -8.74 -23.48
C LEU A 560 -24.19 -9.69 -23.42
N ARG A 561 -24.42 -11.01 -23.54
CA ARG A 561 -23.36 -12.04 -23.48
C ARG A 561 -22.60 -12.09 -24.81
N ASP A 562 -23.33 -12.04 -25.94
CA ASP A 562 -22.77 -12.20 -27.28
C ASP A 562 -23.08 -11.05 -28.24
N GLY A 563 -23.84 -10.04 -27.79
CA GLY A 563 -24.20 -8.87 -28.58
C GLY A 563 -25.27 -9.13 -29.64
N ALA A 564 -25.99 -10.26 -29.59
CA ALA A 564 -27.08 -10.53 -30.52
C ALA A 564 -28.23 -9.54 -30.32
N VAL A 565 -28.78 -9.05 -31.43
CA VAL A 565 -29.85 -8.05 -31.49
C VAL A 565 -31.06 -8.67 -32.18
N ASP A 566 -32.25 -8.49 -31.64
CA ASP A 566 -33.54 -8.73 -32.30
C ASP A 566 -34.49 -7.58 -31.95
N MET A 567 -34.59 -6.62 -32.86
CA MET A 567 -35.35 -5.40 -32.65
C MET A 567 -36.29 -5.14 -33.81
N THR A 568 -37.46 -4.60 -33.50
CA THR A 568 -38.41 -4.10 -34.52
C THR A 568 -38.47 -2.59 -34.42
N LEU A 569 -38.25 -1.93 -35.55
CA LEU A 569 -38.30 -0.49 -35.70
C LEU A 569 -39.51 -0.13 -36.57
N THR A 570 -40.33 0.81 -36.15
CA THR A 570 -41.50 1.30 -36.87
C THR A 570 -41.31 2.78 -37.21
N PRO A 571 -40.97 3.10 -38.45
CA PRO A 571 -40.81 4.49 -38.90
C PRO A 571 -42.14 5.18 -39.17
N GLU A 572 -42.20 6.46 -38.81
CA GLU A 572 -43.28 7.39 -39.10
C GLU A 572 -42.71 8.64 -39.77
N PRO A 573 -42.82 8.77 -41.10
CA PRO A 573 -42.36 9.95 -41.80
C PRO A 573 -43.19 11.18 -41.36
N LYS A 574 -42.52 12.29 -41.03
CA LYS A 574 -43.20 13.55 -40.68
C LYS A 574 -43.84 14.24 -41.86
N ARG A 575 -43.37 13.95 -43.07
CA ARG A 575 -43.92 14.42 -44.33
C ARG A 575 -44.04 13.23 -45.29
N PRO A 576 -45.22 12.66 -45.46
CA PRO A 576 -45.43 11.51 -46.35
C PRO A 576 -45.10 11.86 -47.83
N GLY A 577 -44.33 10.99 -48.47
CA GLY A 577 -43.91 11.08 -49.87
C GLY A 577 -44.58 10.02 -50.71
N LEU A 578 -44.49 10.18 -52.02
CA LEU A 578 -45.17 9.31 -53.00
C LEU A 578 -44.68 7.85 -53.09
N PHE A 579 -43.51 7.53 -52.43
CA PHE A 579 -42.88 6.19 -52.48
C PHE A 579 -42.45 5.72 -51.10
N GLU A 580 -43.34 5.81 -50.11
CA GLU A 580 -43.04 5.37 -48.74
C GLU A 580 -43.66 4.00 -48.46
N LEU A 581 -42.82 3.06 -47.99
CA LEU A 581 -43.25 1.74 -47.56
C LEU A 581 -43.78 1.80 -46.12
N GLN A 582 -45.09 1.54 -45.95
CA GLN A 582 -45.71 1.42 -44.63
C GLN A 582 -45.43 0.04 -44.02
N LYS A 583 -44.16 -0.22 -43.70
CA LYS A 583 -43.68 -1.47 -43.11
C LYS A 583 -42.82 -1.16 -41.89
N SER A 584 -42.68 -2.14 -41.01
CA SER A 584 -41.67 -2.12 -39.93
C SER A 584 -40.41 -2.84 -40.39
N ILE A 585 -39.28 -2.51 -39.76
CA ILE A 585 -37.97 -3.12 -40.02
C ILE A 585 -37.60 -4.00 -38.84
N ARG A 586 -37.43 -5.29 -39.08
CA ARG A 586 -36.80 -6.17 -38.09
C ARG A 586 -35.30 -6.21 -38.32
N LEU A 587 -34.54 -5.91 -37.27
CA LEU A 587 -33.08 -6.02 -37.23
C LEU A 587 -32.73 -7.25 -36.38
N SER A 588 -32.06 -8.23 -36.96
CA SER A 588 -31.65 -9.45 -36.29
C SER A 588 -30.18 -9.77 -36.59
N GLY A 589 -29.47 -10.41 -35.64
CA GLY A 589 -28.10 -10.84 -35.84
C GLY A 589 -27.13 -10.21 -34.88
N ARG A 590 -25.84 -10.26 -35.19
CA ARG A 590 -24.75 -9.72 -34.36
C ARG A 590 -23.98 -8.63 -35.12
N PRO A 591 -23.78 -7.44 -34.54
CA PRO A 591 -22.93 -6.43 -35.17
C PRO A 591 -21.53 -6.97 -35.49
N PRO A 592 -20.91 -6.66 -36.64
CA PRO A 592 -21.44 -5.76 -37.69
C PRO A 592 -22.37 -6.43 -38.69
N LYS A 593 -22.67 -7.73 -38.57
CA LYS A 593 -23.56 -8.48 -39.50
C LYS A 593 -24.99 -8.46 -38.97
N LEU A 594 -25.74 -7.42 -39.30
CA LEU A 594 -27.17 -7.31 -38.99
C LEU A 594 -27.98 -7.57 -40.25
N GLU A 595 -28.93 -8.49 -40.16
CA GLU A 595 -29.94 -8.76 -41.18
C GLU A 595 -31.12 -7.80 -41.01
N LYS A 596 -31.62 -7.28 -42.11
CA LYS A 596 -32.76 -6.37 -42.16
C LYS A 596 -33.90 -7.07 -42.93
N ALA A 597 -35.04 -7.25 -42.29
CA ALA A 597 -36.23 -7.80 -42.88
C ALA A 597 -37.39 -6.79 -42.79
N LEU A 598 -38.16 -6.65 -43.85
CA LEU A 598 -39.41 -5.89 -43.82
C LEU A 598 -40.50 -6.79 -43.24
N VAL A 599 -41.18 -6.31 -42.21
CA VAL A 599 -42.29 -7.01 -41.56
C VAL A 599 -43.54 -6.13 -41.57
N ASP A 600 -44.69 -6.73 -41.30
CA ASP A 600 -45.93 -5.96 -41.25
C ASP A 600 -45.84 -4.85 -40.20
N ARG A 601 -46.47 -3.71 -40.53
CA ARG A 601 -46.42 -2.52 -39.69
C ARG A 601 -46.99 -2.83 -38.31
N ARG A 602 -46.19 -2.61 -37.29
CA ARG A 602 -46.64 -2.63 -35.88
C ARG A 602 -47.20 -1.26 -35.52
N GLU A 603 -48.17 -1.20 -34.62
CA GLU A 603 -48.59 0.07 -34.05
C GLU A 603 -47.36 0.76 -33.42
N PRO A 604 -47.15 2.05 -33.74
CA PRO A 604 -46.07 2.80 -33.12
C PRO A 604 -46.31 2.86 -31.60
N LEU A 605 -45.26 2.65 -30.84
CA LEU A 605 -45.35 2.77 -29.40
C LEU A 605 -45.78 4.20 -29.07
N LYS A 606 -46.81 4.37 -28.20
CA LYS A 606 -47.18 5.69 -27.70
C LYS A 606 -45.94 6.30 -27.09
N ALA A 607 -45.45 7.34 -27.76
CA ALA A 607 -44.16 7.91 -27.43
C ALA A 607 -44.17 8.41 -26.01
N THR A 608 -43.37 7.81 -25.17
CA THR A 608 -42.82 8.50 -23.99
C THR A 608 -42.04 9.68 -24.53
N ASP A 609 -42.42 10.87 -24.14
CA ASP A 609 -41.81 12.11 -24.58
C ASP A 609 -40.27 11.99 -24.44
N CYS A 610 -39.56 12.56 -25.40
CA CYS A 610 -38.13 12.75 -25.32
C CYS A 610 -37.71 13.54 -24.04
N ASP A 611 -38.64 14.09 -23.33
CA ASP A 611 -38.54 14.73 -22.03
C ASP A 611 -38.57 13.75 -20.83
N ALA A 612 -38.85 12.46 -21.00
CA ALA A 612 -38.82 11.47 -19.94
C ALA A 612 -37.41 11.23 -19.33
N GLY A 613 -36.40 11.90 -19.84
CA GLY A 613 -35.07 12.00 -19.22
C GLY A 613 -34.84 13.26 -18.39
N LYS A 614 -35.87 14.07 -18.14
CA LYS A 614 -35.79 15.12 -17.13
C LYS A 614 -35.98 14.48 -15.75
N PRO A 615 -35.03 14.66 -14.81
CA PRO A 615 -35.14 14.13 -13.42
C PRO A 615 -36.33 14.73 -12.72
#